data_6ba56a9c4d228b0b57ef08ca18147091
#
_entry.id   6ba56a9c4d228b0b57ef08ca18147091
#
_cell.length_a   1.000
_cell.length_b   1.000
_cell.length_c   1.000
_cell.angle_alpha   90.00
_cell.angle_beta   90.00
_cell.angle_gamma   90.00
#
_symmetry.space_group_name_H-M   'P 1'
#
loop_
_entity.id
_entity.type
_entity.pdbx_description
1 polymer ?
#
loop_
_entity_poly.entity_id
_entity_poly.type
_entity_poly.pdbx_seq_one_letter_code
_entity_poly.pdbx_strand_id
1 'polypeptide(L)'
;QGYSSAASDVYKRQVDLTLPDYCPDIEKILKCTLTPKIQSRTLSGGQLQIDGFCTVNVMYVESIKKSVRCCEQSVNFSQNFSVKDAPDNPVIITKTKPEYINCRALSPRRLVMHGAFSLYAKVFSKTQTSIFTPSDNVETDRKTVTCADLKSFCQEQFSVCEEISVGEKPQIESVLRSDVSVGVIDAKAVTGKLMLNGELNLKLLYLSNAESGEVEKLDYLLPFNKILDCDGIDENTINCVSCDVMSYDIRLKNDMLSEKPSVILEVKLCVTEEGYITREEEIVCDAYSTEFSSLPEFEQLKITGEVVPINEPHMEKMSVKIDDGKISRILDIFTEQITAEASHDDRGIVIGGKINICILALNGEDMPVFIERSADYEHIIPQTDCTCAKIFGTRTASISYRLAEDDVIEIRCELKICGAVFSENRVNTVKNVNVFEDKPIPPENCALTLYFADKGEKLWDIAKSHNTKLDLLLSENSAENQVLDAPKMLLIPRI
;
A
#
# COMPACT_ATOMS: atom_id res chain seq x y z
N GLN A 1 2.68 11.25 12.90
CA GLN A 1 3.03 10.77 11.54
C GLN A 1 4.53 10.81 11.39
N GLY A 2 5.12 9.67 10.98
CA GLY A 2 6.55 9.58 10.76
C GLY A 2 7.02 10.41 9.57
N TYR A 3 8.23 10.94 9.67
CA TYR A 3 8.92 11.57 8.56
C TYR A 3 9.04 10.57 7.39
N SER A 4 8.71 10.98 6.19
CA SER A 4 8.89 10.15 5.00
C SER A 4 9.80 10.85 3.99
N SER A 5 10.89 10.21 3.63
CA SER A 5 11.66 10.57 2.44
C SER A 5 11.21 9.66 1.31
N ALA A 6 10.76 10.24 0.20
CA ALA A 6 10.40 9.50 -0.99
C ALA A 6 11.43 9.75 -2.10
N ALA A 7 11.89 8.68 -2.72
CA ALA A 7 12.78 8.74 -3.88
C ALA A 7 12.24 7.84 -4.99
N SER A 8 12.37 8.29 -6.22
CA SER A 8 12.02 7.50 -7.40
C SER A 8 13.08 7.66 -8.48
N ASP A 9 13.38 6.60 -9.19
CA ASP A 9 14.27 6.62 -10.33
C ASP A 9 13.77 5.66 -11.41
N VAL A 10 14.06 6.00 -12.68
CA VAL A 10 13.72 5.19 -13.85
C VAL A 10 14.96 4.51 -14.37
N TYR A 11 14.98 3.19 -14.26
CA TYR A 11 16.09 2.36 -14.70
C TYR A 11 15.85 1.90 -16.14
N LYS A 12 16.73 2.33 -17.07
CA LYS A 12 16.66 1.96 -18.49
C LYS A 12 17.79 1.01 -18.84
N ARG A 13 17.47 -0.06 -19.55
CA ARG A 13 18.46 -1.03 -20.05
C ARG A 13 18.15 -1.50 -21.46
N GLN A 14 19.24 -1.73 -22.19
CA GLN A 14 19.24 -2.55 -23.39
C GLN A 14 19.88 -3.89 -23.04
N VAL A 15 19.28 -4.96 -23.54
CA VAL A 15 19.77 -6.32 -23.36
C VAL A 15 19.76 -7.03 -24.73
N ASP A 16 20.89 -7.60 -25.09
CA ASP A 16 21.01 -8.45 -26.25
C ASP A 16 20.93 -9.91 -25.77
N LEU A 17 19.92 -10.62 -26.22
CA LEU A 17 19.72 -12.03 -25.91
C LEU A 17 20.01 -12.90 -27.13
N THR A 18 20.90 -13.86 -26.95
CA THR A 18 21.05 -14.97 -27.87
C THR A 18 20.41 -16.21 -27.27
N LEU A 19 19.48 -16.84 -27.98
CA LEU A 19 18.83 -18.05 -27.49
C LEU A 19 19.88 -19.13 -27.22
N PRO A 20 19.80 -19.81 -26.07
CA PRO A 20 20.59 -21.00 -25.77
C PRO A 20 20.39 -22.09 -26.84
N ASP A 21 21.39 -22.93 -27.05
CA ASP A 21 21.38 -23.94 -28.13
C ASP A 21 20.22 -24.96 -28.00
N TYR A 22 19.75 -25.20 -26.79
CA TYR A 22 18.58 -26.06 -26.51
C TYR A 22 17.22 -25.42 -26.83
N CYS A 23 17.18 -24.12 -27.05
CA CYS A 23 15.94 -23.42 -27.42
C CYS A 23 15.74 -23.51 -28.94
N PRO A 24 14.52 -23.83 -29.43
CA PRO A 24 14.19 -23.82 -30.85
C PRO A 24 14.13 -22.38 -31.39
N ASP A 25 14.27 -22.26 -32.71
CA ASP A 25 14.27 -20.99 -33.44
C ASP A 25 12.92 -20.26 -33.31
N ILE A 26 12.99 -18.94 -33.20
CA ILE A 26 11.82 -18.05 -33.11
C ILE A 26 11.18 -17.86 -34.47
N GLU A 27 9.89 -18.07 -34.59
CA GLU A 27 9.09 -17.63 -35.72
C GLU A 27 8.40 -16.28 -35.40
N LYS A 28 7.73 -16.19 -34.26
CA LYS A 28 6.98 -15.01 -33.84
C LYS A 28 7.09 -14.80 -32.34
N ILE A 29 7.41 -13.58 -31.93
CA ILE A 29 7.33 -13.18 -30.51
C ILE A 29 5.87 -12.96 -30.15
N LEU A 30 5.41 -13.60 -29.09
CA LEU A 30 4.06 -13.45 -28.55
C LEU A 30 4.02 -12.34 -27.49
N LYS A 31 4.94 -12.41 -26.53
CA LYS A 31 4.99 -11.46 -25.41
C LYS A 31 6.40 -11.37 -24.86
N CYS A 32 6.80 -10.14 -24.51
CA CYS A 32 7.94 -9.89 -23.64
C CYS A 32 7.45 -9.29 -22.34
N THR A 33 7.95 -9.78 -21.21
CA THR A 33 7.67 -9.22 -19.89
C THR A 33 8.95 -8.81 -19.20
N LEU A 34 8.87 -7.75 -18.41
CA LEU A 34 9.95 -7.20 -17.60
C LEU A 34 9.50 -7.22 -16.15
N THR A 35 10.09 -8.06 -15.32
CA THR A 35 9.71 -8.22 -13.92
C THR A 35 10.89 -7.89 -13.02
N PRO A 36 10.96 -6.65 -12.49
CA PRO A 36 11.98 -6.28 -11.52
C PRO A 36 11.66 -6.90 -10.15
N LYS A 37 12.66 -7.53 -9.55
CA LYS A 37 12.58 -8.18 -8.22
C LYS A 37 13.64 -7.58 -7.31
N ILE A 38 13.22 -7.14 -6.12
CA ILE A 38 14.11 -6.58 -5.11
C ILE A 38 14.64 -7.71 -4.24
N GLN A 39 15.95 -7.80 -4.13
CA GLN A 39 16.64 -8.83 -3.36
C GLN A 39 17.05 -8.35 -1.97
N SER A 40 17.56 -7.11 -1.88
CA SER A 40 17.97 -6.51 -0.62
C SER A 40 17.74 -5.00 -0.59
N ARG A 41 17.61 -4.47 0.63
CA ARG A 41 17.48 -3.05 0.94
C ARG A 41 18.34 -2.77 2.17
N THR A 42 19.28 -1.84 2.06
CA THR A 42 20.19 -1.49 3.17
C THR A 42 20.28 0.03 3.28
N LEU A 43 19.92 0.55 4.45
CA LEU A 43 20.12 1.97 4.79
C LEU A 43 21.34 2.08 5.71
N SER A 44 22.37 2.81 5.26
CA SER A 44 23.59 3.07 6.03
C SER A 44 24.13 4.44 5.70
N GLY A 45 24.49 5.21 6.72
CA GLY A 45 25.11 6.53 6.53
C GLY A 45 24.30 7.51 5.68
N GLY A 46 22.96 7.46 5.74
CA GLY A 46 22.10 8.31 4.93
C GLY A 46 22.01 7.90 3.45
N GLN A 47 22.49 6.70 3.10
CA GLN A 47 22.37 6.13 1.75
C GLN A 47 21.50 4.87 1.83
N LEU A 48 20.42 4.85 1.05
CA LEU A 48 19.59 3.67 0.84
C LEU A 48 20.04 2.97 -0.44
N GLN A 49 20.65 1.81 -0.28
CA GLN A 49 21.02 0.92 -1.37
C GLN A 49 19.93 -0.13 -1.57
N ILE A 50 19.50 -0.30 -2.82
CA ILE A 50 18.51 -1.30 -3.23
C ILE A 50 19.15 -2.15 -4.33
N ASP A 51 19.31 -3.43 -4.05
CA ASP A 51 19.85 -4.40 -5.00
C ASP A 51 18.76 -5.38 -5.43
N GLY A 52 18.82 -5.80 -6.66
CA GLY A 52 17.88 -6.74 -7.20
C GLY A 52 18.27 -7.24 -8.58
N PHE A 53 17.36 -7.95 -9.19
CA PHE A 53 17.48 -8.40 -10.57
C PHE A 53 16.17 -8.16 -11.31
N CYS A 54 16.31 -7.95 -12.60
CA CYS A 54 15.19 -7.82 -13.51
C CYS A 54 15.12 -9.07 -14.39
N THR A 55 14.05 -9.82 -14.28
CA THR A 55 13.79 -10.97 -15.13
C THR A 55 13.09 -10.49 -16.40
N VAL A 56 13.71 -10.79 -17.53
CA VAL A 56 13.10 -10.61 -18.85
C VAL A 56 12.67 -11.98 -19.36
N ASN A 57 11.39 -12.12 -19.62
CA ASN A 57 10.81 -13.34 -20.11
C ASN A 57 10.26 -13.10 -21.52
N VAL A 58 10.67 -13.92 -22.49
CA VAL A 58 10.24 -13.86 -23.89
C VAL A 58 9.45 -15.11 -24.24
N MET A 59 8.16 -14.95 -24.42
CA MET A 59 7.27 -15.99 -24.91
C MET A 59 7.16 -15.88 -26.44
N TYR A 60 7.35 -16.98 -27.14
CA TYR A 60 7.38 -17.00 -28.59
C TYR A 60 6.79 -18.29 -29.18
N VAL A 61 6.45 -18.24 -30.46
CA VAL A 61 6.12 -19.41 -31.28
C VAL A 61 7.36 -19.91 -31.92
N GLU A 62 7.65 -21.18 -31.76
CA GLU A 62 8.78 -21.83 -32.48
C GLU A 62 8.49 -22.08 -33.94
N SER A 63 9.55 -22.10 -34.77
CA SER A 63 9.43 -22.12 -36.22
C SER A 63 8.92 -23.42 -36.80
N ILE A 64 9.20 -24.58 -36.18
CA ILE A 64 8.94 -25.91 -36.76
C ILE A 64 7.58 -26.44 -36.32
N LYS A 65 7.39 -26.62 -35.01
CA LYS A 65 6.18 -27.25 -34.44
C LYS A 65 5.06 -26.26 -34.13
N LYS A 66 5.34 -24.97 -34.29
CA LYS A 66 4.38 -23.86 -33.97
C LYS A 66 3.89 -23.86 -32.52
N SER A 67 4.64 -24.49 -31.62
CA SER A 67 4.30 -24.53 -30.19
C SER A 67 4.81 -23.29 -29.45
N VAL A 68 4.20 -23.01 -28.29
CA VAL A 68 4.61 -21.90 -27.42
C VAL A 68 5.89 -22.29 -26.68
N ARG A 69 6.86 -21.40 -26.68
CA ARG A 69 8.11 -21.52 -25.94
C ARG A 69 8.37 -20.28 -25.12
N CYS A 70 9.26 -20.44 -24.13
CA CYS A 70 9.71 -19.34 -23.32
C CYS A 70 11.23 -19.38 -23.13
N CYS A 71 11.82 -18.20 -23.11
CA CYS A 71 13.22 -18.00 -22.74
C CYS A 71 13.30 -16.90 -21.70
N GLU A 72 14.04 -17.13 -20.63
CA GLU A 72 14.22 -16.20 -19.54
C GLU A 72 15.66 -15.75 -19.42
N GLN A 73 15.86 -14.46 -19.14
CA GLN A 73 17.16 -13.89 -18.81
C GLN A 73 17.02 -12.94 -17.62
N SER A 74 17.95 -13.05 -16.68
CA SER A 74 18.03 -12.16 -15.52
C SER A 74 19.19 -11.18 -15.65
N VAL A 75 18.94 -9.91 -15.29
CA VAL A 75 19.91 -8.82 -15.29
C VAL A 75 19.90 -8.14 -13.93
N ASN A 76 21.06 -8.09 -13.26
CA ASN A 76 21.17 -7.45 -11.96
C ASN A 76 21.10 -5.92 -12.08
N PHE A 77 20.54 -5.29 -11.06
CA PHE A 77 20.58 -3.85 -10.87
C PHE A 77 20.94 -3.50 -9.42
N SER A 78 21.55 -2.34 -9.25
CA SER A 78 21.83 -1.72 -7.96
C SER A 78 21.54 -0.24 -8.07
N GLN A 79 20.78 0.31 -7.11
CA GLN A 79 20.41 1.72 -7.09
C GLN A 79 20.62 2.30 -5.69
N ASN A 80 21.18 3.54 -5.65
CA ASN A 80 21.42 4.26 -4.41
C ASN A 80 20.57 5.53 -4.36
N PHE A 81 19.94 5.77 -3.21
CA PHE A 81 19.18 6.97 -2.93
C PHE A 81 19.73 7.66 -1.68
N SER A 82 19.86 8.98 -1.73
CA SER A 82 20.23 9.78 -0.56
C SER A 82 18.99 10.03 0.30
N VAL A 83 19.06 9.65 1.57
CA VAL A 83 18.02 9.87 2.58
C VAL A 83 18.53 10.93 3.54
N LYS A 84 17.88 12.10 3.54
CA LYS A 84 18.20 13.16 4.51
C LYS A 84 17.65 12.76 5.87
N ASP A 85 18.43 13.03 6.93
CA ASP A 85 18.03 12.78 8.32
C ASP A 85 17.53 11.34 8.53
N ALA A 86 18.36 10.37 8.15
CA ALA A 86 18.05 8.96 8.25
C ALA A 86 17.62 8.59 9.68
N PRO A 87 16.39 8.08 9.86
CA PRO A 87 15.87 7.77 11.19
C PRO A 87 16.50 6.49 11.77
N ASP A 88 16.45 6.36 13.09
CA ASP A 88 16.75 5.10 13.78
C ASP A 88 15.59 4.10 13.53
N ASN A 89 15.90 2.84 13.26
CA ASN A 89 14.95 1.76 12.99
C ASN A 89 13.92 2.10 11.91
N PRO A 90 14.37 2.40 10.68
CA PRO A 90 13.46 2.78 9.60
C PRO A 90 12.67 1.60 9.05
N VAL A 91 11.42 1.85 8.69
CA VAL A 91 10.65 0.98 7.80
C VAL A 91 10.84 1.44 6.37
N ILE A 92 11.28 0.54 5.50
CA ILE A 92 11.60 0.86 4.11
C ILE A 92 10.56 0.17 3.22
N ILE A 93 9.70 0.94 2.58
CA ILE A 93 8.74 0.45 1.60
C ILE A 93 9.30 0.70 0.21
N THR A 94 9.42 -0.35 -0.58
CA THR A 94 9.88 -0.28 -1.97
C THR A 94 8.83 -0.86 -2.90
N LYS A 95 8.65 -0.21 -4.04
CA LYS A 95 7.80 -0.70 -5.13
C LYS A 95 8.53 -0.59 -6.44
N THR A 96 8.34 -1.56 -7.31
CA THR A 96 8.82 -1.54 -8.69
C THR A 96 7.63 -1.47 -9.63
N LYS A 97 7.79 -0.78 -10.74
CA LYS A 97 6.77 -0.68 -11.80
C LYS A 97 7.46 -0.84 -13.15
N PRO A 98 7.16 -1.88 -13.92
CA PRO A 98 7.55 -1.93 -15.31
C PRO A 98 6.93 -0.76 -16.07
N GLU A 99 7.74 -0.04 -16.85
CA GLU A 99 7.25 1.09 -17.65
C GLU A 99 6.99 0.65 -19.09
N TYR A 100 7.95 0.00 -19.69
CA TYR A 100 7.82 -0.59 -21.00
C TYR A 100 8.90 -1.66 -21.25
N ILE A 101 8.62 -2.56 -22.19
CA ILE A 101 9.60 -3.42 -22.83
C ILE A 101 9.31 -3.53 -24.32
N ASN A 102 10.31 -3.28 -25.13
CA ASN A 102 10.28 -3.50 -26.57
C ASN A 102 11.26 -4.62 -26.91
N CYS A 103 10.79 -5.62 -27.61
CA CYS A 103 11.58 -6.75 -28.05
C CYS A 103 11.55 -6.87 -29.57
N ARG A 104 12.72 -7.03 -30.19
CA ARG A 104 12.86 -7.20 -31.63
C ARG A 104 13.78 -8.38 -31.95
N ALA A 105 13.32 -9.29 -32.76
CA ALA A 105 14.17 -10.32 -33.32
C ALA A 105 15.06 -9.74 -34.45
N LEU A 106 16.37 -9.89 -34.31
CA LEU A 106 17.35 -9.61 -35.37
C LEU A 106 17.56 -10.81 -36.26
N SER A 107 17.41 -12.00 -35.70
CA SER A 107 17.46 -13.29 -36.41
C SER A 107 16.60 -14.30 -35.62
N PRO A 108 16.33 -15.49 -36.12
CA PRO A 108 15.57 -16.52 -35.40
C PRO A 108 16.15 -16.89 -34.02
N ARG A 109 17.38 -16.50 -33.72
CA ARG A 109 18.06 -16.81 -32.44
C ARG A 109 18.61 -15.61 -31.71
N ARG A 110 18.48 -14.40 -32.27
CA ARG A 110 19.00 -13.17 -31.61
C ARG A 110 17.91 -12.14 -31.41
N LEU A 111 17.78 -11.69 -30.21
CA LEU A 111 16.82 -10.67 -29.78
C LEU A 111 17.54 -9.44 -29.21
N VAL A 112 17.03 -8.28 -29.51
CA VAL A 112 17.39 -7.02 -28.83
C VAL A 112 16.19 -6.53 -28.06
N MET A 113 16.38 -6.28 -26.77
CA MET A 113 15.34 -5.84 -25.86
C MET A 113 15.71 -4.50 -25.26
N HIS A 114 14.78 -3.55 -25.26
CA HIS A 114 14.89 -2.27 -24.61
C HIS A 114 13.78 -2.17 -23.59
N GLY A 115 14.10 -2.05 -22.32
CA GLY A 115 13.13 -1.97 -21.26
C GLY A 115 13.46 -0.91 -20.23
N ALA A 116 12.44 -0.45 -19.55
CA ALA A 116 12.57 0.42 -18.40
C ALA A 116 11.60 0.01 -17.30
N PHE A 117 12.03 0.21 -16.07
CA PHE A 117 11.17 0.13 -14.88
C PHE A 117 11.47 1.27 -13.91
N SER A 118 10.46 1.68 -13.17
CA SER A 118 10.60 2.64 -12.10
C SER A 118 10.78 1.91 -10.77
N LEU A 119 11.70 2.43 -9.95
CA LEU A 119 11.93 2.00 -8.59
C LEU A 119 11.52 3.13 -7.64
N TYR A 120 10.58 2.85 -6.75
CA TYR A 120 10.10 3.77 -5.73
C TYR A 120 10.56 3.28 -4.36
N ALA A 121 11.07 4.20 -3.55
CA ALA A 121 11.44 3.93 -2.17
C ALA A 121 10.86 5.01 -1.25
N LYS A 122 10.30 4.58 -0.13
CA LYS A 122 9.86 5.45 0.97
C LYS A 122 10.45 4.93 2.26
N VAL A 123 11.03 5.85 3.04
CA VAL A 123 11.62 5.57 4.34
C VAL A 123 10.77 6.24 5.40
N PHE A 124 10.27 5.47 6.35
CA PHE A 124 9.41 5.93 7.43
C PHE A 124 10.05 5.63 8.78
N SER A 125 9.74 6.48 9.76
CA SER A 125 9.99 6.22 11.16
C SER A 125 8.84 6.71 12.02
N LYS A 126 8.77 6.18 13.23
CA LYS A 126 7.85 6.67 14.24
C LYS A 126 8.44 7.97 14.83
N THR A 127 7.65 9.03 14.86
CA THR A 127 8.00 10.29 15.54
C THR A 127 6.98 10.59 16.62
N GLN A 128 7.42 11.24 17.68
CA GLN A 128 6.55 11.78 18.72
C GLN A 128 6.37 13.27 18.49
N THR A 129 5.13 13.74 18.56
CA THR A 129 4.81 15.16 18.56
C THR A 129 4.42 15.54 19.99
N SER A 130 5.10 16.55 20.56
CA SER A 130 4.73 17.09 21.85
C SER A 130 3.58 18.09 21.70
N ILE A 131 2.61 17.99 22.57
CA ILE A 131 1.51 18.97 22.69
C ILE A 131 1.94 20.03 23.70
N PHE A 132 1.56 21.29 23.46
CA PHE A 132 1.83 22.39 24.36
C PHE A 132 1.31 22.09 25.77
N THR A 133 2.18 22.24 26.77
CA THR A 133 1.83 22.13 28.19
C THR A 133 1.92 23.52 28.81
N PRO A 134 0.82 24.06 29.36
CA PRO A 134 0.82 25.39 29.94
C PRO A 134 1.64 25.48 31.24
N SER A 135 2.17 26.66 31.55
CA SER A 135 2.67 27.03 32.87
C SER A 135 1.55 27.42 33.82
N ASP A 136 1.83 27.51 35.12
CA ASP A 136 0.82 27.71 36.20
C ASP A 136 -0.06 28.97 36.05
N ASN A 137 0.45 30.01 35.37
CA ASN A 137 -0.26 31.31 35.22
C ASN A 137 -0.84 31.52 33.81
N VAL A 138 -1.02 30.43 33.05
CA VAL A 138 -1.59 30.47 31.70
C VAL A 138 -2.93 29.70 31.68
N GLU A 139 -4.01 30.43 31.44
CA GLU A 139 -5.33 29.87 31.18
C GLU A 139 -5.36 29.24 29.77
N THR A 140 -6.06 28.12 29.64
CA THR A 140 -6.11 27.38 28.36
C THR A 140 -7.53 26.99 27.97
N ASP A 141 -7.90 27.22 26.71
CA ASP A 141 -9.10 26.64 26.10
C ASP A 141 -8.73 25.31 25.46
N ARG A 142 -9.41 24.25 25.85
CA ARG A 142 -9.09 22.88 25.42
C ARG A 142 -10.26 22.28 24.66
N LYS A 143 -9.90 21.47 23.67
CA LYS A 143 -10.84 20.68 22.89
C LYS A 143 -10.41 19.22 22.93
N THR A 144 -11.34 18.33 23.24
CA THR A 144 -11.13 16.89 23.10
C THR A 144 -11.22 16.49 21.63
N VAL A 145 -10.23 15.77 21.15
CA VAL A 145 -10.17 15.21 19.79
C VAL A 145 -9.89 13.72 19.86
N THR A 146 -10.58 12.96 19.04
CA THR A 146 -10.28 11.54 18.86
C THR A 146 -9.10 11.41 17.94
N CYS A 147 -8.08 10.67 18.34
CA CYS A 147 -6.89 10.40 17.54
C CYS A 147 -6.52 8.91 17.53
N ALA A 148 -6.03 8.45 16.41
CA ALA A 148 -5.39 7.15 16.27
C ALA A 148 -3.88 7.30 16.48
N ASP A 149 -3.38 6.74 17.56
CA ASP A 149 -1.96 6.73 17.90
C ASP A 149 -1.29 5.50 17.31
N LEU A 150 -0.20 5.70 16.56
CA LEU A 150 0.60 4.63 15.99
C LEU A 150 1.43 3.96 17.10
N LYS A 151 0.97 2.83 17.59
CA LYS A 151 1.61 2.05 18.66
C LYS A 151 2.80 1.25 18.15
N SER A 152 2.62 0.54 17.05
CA SER A 152 3.66 -0.26 16.43
C SER A 152 3.82 0.09 14.96
N PHE A 153 5.04 -0.10 14.47
CA PHE A 153 5.38 0.01 13.07
C PHE A 153 6.57 -0.90 12.82
N CYS A 154 6.33 -2.10 12.36
CA CYS A 154 7.36 -3.10 12.16
C CYS A 154 7.37 -3.68 10.75
N GLN A 155 8.52 -4.19 10.34
CA GLN A 155 8.70 -4.85 9.06
C GLN A 155 9.67 -6.01 9.21
N GLU A 156 9.27 -7.17 8.70
CA GLU A 156 10.11 -8.36 8.71
C GLU A 156 10.11 -9.04 7.34
N GLN A 157 11.26 -9.60 6.97
CA GLN A 157 11.41 -10.43 5.77
C GLN A 157 11.66 -11.87 6.19
N PHE A 158 11.01 -12.81 5.52
CA PHE A 158 11.21 -14.23 5.73
C PHE A 158 11.01 -15.00 4.43
N SER A 159 11.50 -16.23 4.39
CA SER A 159 11.33 -17.13 3.24
C SER A 159 10.43 -18.30 3.59
N VAL A 160 9.62 -18.71 2.63
CA VAL A 160 8.82 -19.93 2.64
C VAL A 160 9.38 -20.82 1.55
N CYS A 161 9.70 -22.06 1.88
CA CYS A 161 10.21 -23.05 0.93
C CYS A 161 9.39 -24.34 1.05
N GLU A 162 8.89 -24.82 -0.09
CA GLU A 162 8.04 -26.00 -0.15
C GLU A 162 8.33 -26.85 -1.38
N GLU A 163 8.25 -28.15 -1.24
CA GLU A 163 8.28 -29.10 -2.36
C GLU A 163 6.84 -29.50 -2.71
N ILE A 164 6.39 -29.08 -3.89
CA ILE A 164 5.03 -29.24 -4.39
C ILE A 164 4.99 -30.42 -5.37
N SER A 165 4.21 -31.45 -5.06
CA SER A 165 3.97 -32.55 -5.99
C SER A 165 3.05 -32.10 -7.12
N VAL A 166 3.38 -32.42 -8.35
CA VAL A 166 2.53 -32.16 -9.53
C VAL A 166 1.29 -33.08 -9.56
N GLY A 167 1.28 -34.12 -8.72
CA GLY A 167 0.15 -35.04 -8.58
C GLY A 167 0.01 -35.97 -9.80
N GLU A 168 -1.22 -36.08 -10.30
CA GLU A 168 -1.54 -36.90 -11.50
C GLU A 168 -1.36 -36.14 -12.83
N LYS A 169 -0.95 -34.87 -12.77
CA LYS A 169 -0.72 -34.06 -13.96
C LYS A 169 0.54 -34.50 -14.68
N PRO A 170 0.62 -34.24 -16.02
CA PRO A 170 1.81 -34.53 -16.79
C PRO A 170 3.07 -33.87 -16.24
N GLN A 171 4.22 -34.47 -16.54
CA GLN A 171 5.53 -33.94 -16.16
C GLN A 171 5.76 -32.53 -16.72
N ILE A 172 6.45 -31.68 -15.96
CA ILE A 172 6.85 -30.34 -16.41
C ILE A 172 8.16 -30.46 -17.19
N GLU A 173 8.13 -30.20 -18.48
CA GLU A 173 9.35 -30.12 -19.30
C GLU A 173 9.96 -28.72 -19.27
N SER A 174 9.11 -27.68 -19.38
CA SER A 174 9.55 -26.29 -19.24
C SER A 174 8.44 -25.40 -18.73
N VAL A 175 8.79 -24.43 -17.89
CA VAL A 175 7.85 -23.41 -17.41
C VAL A 175 7.74 -22.32 -18.46
N LEU A 176 6.50 -22.05 -18.90
CA LEU A 176 6.19 -20.96 -19.85
C LEU A 176 5.90 -19.66 -19.12
N ARG A 177 5.17 -19.73 -17.99
CA ARG A 177 4.86 -18.61 -17.11
C ARG A 177 4.70 -19.07 -15.68
N SER A 178 5.20 -18.29 -14.77
CA SER A 178 4.96 -18.47 -13.33
C SER A 178 4.41 -17.19 -12.72
N ASP A 179 3.55 -17.33 -11.74
CA ASP A 179 3.02 -16.24 -10.94
C ASP A 179 2.87 -16.72 -9.49
N VAL A 180 3.39 -15.91 -8.57
CA VAL A 180 3.26 -16.14 -7.13
C VAL A 180 2.69 -14.90 -6.49
N SER A 181 1.55 -15.03 -5.88
CA SER A 181 0.86 -13.94 -5.21
C SER A 181 0.42 -14.33 -3.80
N VAL A 182 0.31 -13.32 -2.92
CA VAL A 182 -0.24 -13.54 -1.59
C VAL A 182 -1.76 -13.62 -1.70
N GLY A 183 -2.35 -14.68 -1.19
CA GLY A 183 -3.78 -14.89 -1.12
C GLY A 183 -4.43 -14.22 0.10
N VAL A 184 -5.13 -14.98 0.91
CA VAL A 184 -5.74 -14.51 2.16
C VAL A 184 -4.65 -14.32 3.20
N ILE A 185 -4.79 -13.27 4.01
CA ILE A 185 -3.98 -13.03 5.21
C ILE A 185 -4.94 -12.81 6.36
N ASP A 186 -4.74 -13.56 7.43
CA ASP A 186 -5.35 -13.35 8.74
C ASP A 186 -4.27 -12.99 9.74
N ALA A 187 -4.43 -11.83 10.40
CA ALA A 187 -3.47 -11.29 11.33
C ALA A 187 -4.12 -11.07 12.69
N LYS A 188 -3.57 -11.70 13.73
CA LYS A 188 -4.06 -11.58 15.10
C LYS A 188 -2.96 -11.02 16.00
N ALA A 189 -3.23 -9.88 16.64
CA ALA A 189 -2.34 -9.32 17.64
C ALA A 189 -2.49 -10.05 18.98
N VAL A 190 -1.36 -10.26 19.62
CA VAL A 190 -1.23 -10.72 21.01
C VAL A 190 -0.15 -9.83 21.61
N THR A 191 -0.14 -9.63 22.92
CA THR A 191 0.83 -8.71 23.57
C THR A 191 2.27 -8.91 23.06
N GLY A 192 2.79 -7.90 22.36
CA GLY A 192 4.13 -7.86 21.79
C GLY A 192 4.37 -8.72 20.56
N LYS A 193 3.33 -9.37 20.01
CA LYS A 193 3.48 -10.30 18.88
C LYS A 193 2.30 -10.21 17.89
N LEU A 194 2.60 -10.33 16.62
CA LEU A 194 1.60 -10.50 15.56
C LEU A 194 1.66 -11.94 15.03
N MET A 195 0.57 -12.67 15.17
CA MET A 195 0.42 -14.00 14.57
C MET A 195 -0.19 -13.80 13.18
N LEU A 196 0.54 -14.24 12.17
CA LEU A 196 0.15 -14.13 10.77
C LEU A 196 -0.09 -15.52 10.20
N ASN A 197 -1.29 -15.76 9.68
CA ASN A 197 -1.63 -16.90 8.87
C ASN A 197 -1.95 -16.44 7.47
N GLY A 198 -1.40 -17.07 6.47
CA GLY A 198 -1.62 -16.68 5.10
C GLY A 198 -1.51 -17.82 4.12
N GLU A 199 -1.86 -17.53 2.88
CA GLU A 199 -1.77 -18.44 1.76
C GLU A 199 -1.03 -17.77 0.59
N LEU A 200 -0.17 -18.52 -0.08
CA LEU A 200 0.44 -18.16 -1.34
C LEU A 200 -0.26 -18.89 -2.48
N ASN A 201 -0.60 -18.18 -3.52
CA ASN A 201 -1.13 -18.74 -4.76
C ASN A 201 0.02 -18.91 -5.74
N LEU A 202 0.37 -20.14 -6.09
CA LEU A 202 1.27 -20.45 -7.19
C LEU A 202 0.44 -20.82 -8.41
N LYS A 203 0.69 -20.14 -9.53
CA LYS A 203 0.13 -20.48 -10.84
C LYS A 203 1.26 -20.72 -11.83
N LEU A 204 1.28 -21.89 -12.42
CA LEU A 204 2.23 -22.23 -13.47
C LEU A 204 1.48 -22.56 -14.76
N LEU A 205 1.97 -22.00 -15.85
CA LEU A 205 1.69 -22.46 -17.21
C LEU A 205 2.96 -23.14 -17.69
N TYR A 206 2.86 -24.39 -18.09
CA TYR A 206 4.03 -25.18 -18.46
C TYR A 206 3.79 -26.05 -19.69
N LEU A 207 4.85 -26.38 -20.33
CA LEU A 207 4.89 -27.34 -21.44
C LEU A 207 5.05 -28.74 -20.84
N SER A 208 4.07 -29.60 -21.10
CA SER A 208 4.08 -30.98 -20.61
C SER A 208 4.75 -31.94 -21.60
N ASN A 209 4.76 -31.59 -22.87
CA ASN A 209 5.41 -32.36 -23.93
C ASN A 209 5.95 -31.43 -25.02
N ALA A 210 7.26 -31.37 -25.12
CA ALA A 210 7.96 -30.56 -26.11
C ALA A 210 7.74 -31.05 -27.55
N GLU A 211 7.39 -32.33 -27.77
CA GLU A 211 7.14 -32.89 -29.09
C GLU A 211 5.75 -32.57 -29.64
N SER A 212 4.72 -32.65 -28.78
CA SER A 212 3.35 -32.32 -29.17
C SER A 212 3.00 -30.87 -28.98
N GLY A 213 3.75 -30.13 -28.15
CA GLY A 213 3.48 -28.74 -27.82
C GLY A 213 2.33 -28.57 -26.81
N GLU A 214 2.00 -29.63 -26.05
CA GLU A 214 0.93 -29.60 -25.06
C GLU A 214 1.28 -28.70 -23.89
N VAL A 215 0.31 -27.80 -23.56
CA VAL A 215 0.40 -26.82 -22.48
C VAL A 215 -0.58 -27.16 -21.38
N GLU A 216 -0.08 -27.20 -20.16
CA GLU A 216 -0.83 -27.52 -18.95
C GLU A 216 -0.73 -26.42 -17.89
N LYS A 217 -1.63 -26.43 -16.92
CA LYS A 217 -1.67 -25.50 -15.79
C LYS A 217 -1.55 -26.22 -14.48
N LEU A 218 -0.80 -25.63 -13.54
CA LEU A 218 -0.76 -26.01 -12.13
C LEU A 218 -1.12 -24.81 -11.30
N ASP A 219 -2.22 -24.93 -10.56
CA ASP A 219 -2.61 -23.97 -9.52
C ASP A 219 -2.43 -24.66 -8.16
N TYR A 220 -1.70 -24.01 -7.24
CA TYR A 220 -1.41 -24.53 -5.93
C TYR A 220 -1.53 -23.47 -4.85
N LEU A 221 -2.20 -23.81 -3.75
CA LEU A 221 -2.33 -22.98 -2.57
C LEU A 221 -1.35 -23.47 -1.51
N LEU A 222 -0.41 -22.63 -1.12
CA LEU A 222 0.59 -22.91 -0.11
C LEU A 222 0.29 -22.12 1.17
N PRO A 223 -0.19 -22.76 2.25
CA PRO A 223 -0.39 -22.09 3.52
C PRO A 223 0.95 -21.80 4.19
N PHE A 224 1.04 -20.67 4.87
CA PHE A 224 2.18 -20.32 5.71
C PHE A 224 1.75 -19.68 7.02
N ASN A 225 2.58 -19.84 8.05
CA ASN A 225 2.38 -19.23 9.35
C ASN A 225 3.65 -18.48 9.75
N LYS A 226 3.49 -17.31 10.34
CA LYS A 226 4.60 -16.51 10.84
C LYS A 226 4.20 -15.80 12.13
N ILE A 227 5.11 -15.76 13.09
CA ILE A 227 4.98 -14.91 14.28
C ILE A 227 6.02 -13.80 14.14
N LEU A 228 5.56 -12.55 14.23
CA LEU A 228 6.38 -11.35 14.19
C LEU A 228 6.48 -10.78 15.60
N ASP A 229 7.66 -10.34 15.99
CA ASP A 229 7.84 -9.56 17.21
C ASP A 229 7.52 -8.09 16.89
N CYS A 230 6.47 -7.57 17.51
CA CYS A 230 5.97 -6.21 17.28
C CYS A 230 5.79 -5.50 18.63
N ASP A 231 6.74 -4.67 19.00
CA ASP A 231 6.70 -3.94 20.26
C ASP A 231 5.53 -2.95 20.31
N GLY A 232 4.78 -3.00 21.39
CA GLY A 232 3.70 -2.05 21.68
C GLY A 232 2.32 -2.47 21.21
N ILE A 233 2.14 -3.63 20.55
CA ILE A 233 0.83 -4.14 20.18
C ILE A 233 0.21 -5.00 21.28
N ASP A 234 -1.10 -5.03 21.28
CA ASP A 234 -1.94 -5.87 22.12
C ASP A 234 -3.24 -6.27 21.40
N GLU A 235 -4.15 -6.94 22.09
CA GLU A 235 -5.43 -7.40 21.53
C GLU A 235 -6.38 -6.27 21.11
N ASN A 236 -6.16 -5.04 21.60
CA ASN A 236 -6.98 -3.86 21.29
C ASN A 236 -6.39 -3.05 20.10
N THR A 237 -5.25 -3.46 19.58
CA THR A 237 -4.57 -2.76 18.51
C THR A 237 -5.27 -3.03 17.18
N ILE A 238 -5.60 -1.97 16.44
CA ILE A 238 -6.09 -2.03 15.06
C ILE A 238 -4.88 -2.25 14.16
N ASN A 239 -4.74 -3.45 13.59
CA ASN A 239 -3.58 -3.80 12.78
C ASN A 239 -3.88 -3.66 11.30
N CYS A 240 -3.07 -2.84 10.63
CA CYS A 240 -3.04 -2.70 9.18
C CYS A 240 -1.83 -3.47 8.65
N VAL A 241 -2.06 -4.63 8.07
CA VAL A 241 -1.00 -5.55 7.64
C VAL A 241 -0.95 -5.63 6.13
N SER A 242 0.26 -5.47 5.57
CA SER A 242 0.56 -5.79 4.18
C SER A 242 1.61 -6.90 4.11
N CYS A 243 1.47 -7.77 3.12
CA CYS A 243 2.45 -8.81 2.82
C CYS A 243 2.72 -8.83 1.33
N ASP A 244 3.98 -8.60 0.97
CA ASP A 244 4.42 -8.49 -0.41
C ASP A 244 5.39 -9.61 -0.77
N VAL A 245 5.24 -10.15 -1.98
CA VAL A 245 6.24 -11.07 -2.56
C VAL A 245 7.42 -10.24 -3.08
N MET A 246 8.58 -10.40 -2.45
CA MET A 246 9.81 -9.71 -2.87
C MET A 246 10.44 -10.39 -4.07
N SER A 247 10.58 -11.70 -3.98
CA SER A 247 11.10 -12.55 -5.04
C SER A 247 10.66 -14.00 -4.84
N TYR A 248 10.71 -14.78 -5.89
CA TYR A 248 10.53 -16.23 -5.80
C TYR A 248 11.42 -16.93 -6.81
N ASP A 249 11.73 -18.18 -6.51
CA ASP A 249 12.48 -19.10 -7.38
C ASP A 249 11.73 -20.42 -7.49
N ILE A 250 11.73 -21.00 -8.70
CA ILE A 250 11.04 -22.25 -9.00
C ILE A 250 12.05 -23.19 -9.65
N ARG A 251 12.30 -24.31 -8.99
CA ARG A 251 13.20 -25.35 -9.48
C ARG A 251 12.43 -26.63 -9.73
N LEU A 252 12.61 -27.20 -10.91
CA LEU A 252 12.05 -28.49 -11.27
C LEU A 252 12.93 -29.59 -10.63
N LYS A 253 12.32 -30.50 -9.89
CA LYS A 253 12.99 -31.66 -9.36
C LYS A 253 12.55 -32.87 -10.18
N ASN A 254 13.39 -33.20 -11.16
CA ASN A 254 13.23 -34.39 -11.99
C ASN A 254 14.17 -35.48 -11.47
N ASP A 255 13.80 -36.08 -10.35
CA ASP A 255 14.58 -37.16 -9.76
C ASP A 255 14.28 -38.45 -10.52
N MET A 256 15.30 -39.03 -11.18
CA MET A 256 15.16 -40.30 -11.91
C MET A 256 14.73 -41.47 -11.01
N LEU A 257 14.77 -41.28 -9.69
CA LEU A 257 14.41 -42.28 -8.68
C LEU A 257 13.03 -42.07 -8.06
N SER A 258 12.42 -40.88 -8.23
CA SER A 258 11.08 -40.57 -7.74
C SER A 258 10.04 -40.81 -8.82
N GLU A 259 9.01 -41.59 -8.53
CA GLU A 259 7.90 -41.89 -9.43
C GLU A 259 7.02 -40.67 -9.71
N LYS A 260 7.24 -39.53 -9.04
CA LYS A 260 6.37 -38.31 -9.17
C LYS A 260 7.23 -37.05 -9.33
N PRO A 261 6.99 -36.29 -10.40
CA PRO A 261 7.64 -34.99 -10.59
C PRO A 261 7.20 -34.01 -9.50
N SER A 262 8.14 -33.20 -9.01
CA SER A 262 7.87 -32.14 -8.04
C SER A 262 8.52 -30.82 -8.43
N VAL A 263 8.00 -29.75 -7.83
CA VAL A 263 8.48 -28.37 -7.99
C VAL A 263 8.91 -27.87 -6.64
N ILE A 264 10.13 -27.38 -6.51
CA ILE A 264 10.58 -26.68 -5.31
C ILE A 264 10.29 -25.19 -5.53
N LEU A 265 9.42 -24.64 -4.69
CA LEU A 265 9.08 -23.23 -4.63
C LEU A 265 9.76 -22.60 -3.42
N GLU A 266 10.57 -21.56 -3.66
CA GLU A 266 11.14 -20.70 -2.62
C GLU A 266 10.62 -19.29 -2.82
N VAL A 267 9.93 -18.72 -1.80
CA VAL A 267 9.34 -17.38 -1.87
C VAL A 267 9.88 -16.52 -0.74
N LYS A 268 10.40 -15.36 -1.06
CA LYS A 268 10.80 -14.33 -0.09
C LYS A 268 9.67 -13.33 0.08
N LEU A 269 9.18 -13.21 1.30
CA LEU A 269 8.08 -12.35 1.70
C LEU A 269 8.58 -11.18 2.54
N CYS A 270 7.88 -10.05 2.44
CA CYS A 270 8.04 -8.91 3.32
C CYS A 270 6.69 -8.55 3.93
N VAL A 271 6.58 -8.64 5.24
CA VAL A 271 5.40 -8.19 5.98
C VAL A 271 5.69 -6.83 6.59
N THR A 272 4.75 -5.91 6.45
CA THR A 272 4.75 -4.60 7.11
C THR A 272 3.48 -4.48 7.93
N GLU A 273 3.62 -4.11 9.20
CA GLU A 273 2.52 -3.88 10.12
C GLU A 273 2.53 -2.44 10.62
N GLU A 274 1.35 -1.84 10.68
CA GLU A 274 1.06 -0.56 11.31
C GLU A 274 -0.06 -0.81 12.33
N GLY A 275 0.26 -0.70 13.62
CA GLY A 275 -0.70 -0.92 14.71
C GLY A 275 -1.16 0.40 15.32
N TYR A 276 -2.46 0.61 15.38
CA TYR A 276 -3.08 1.83 15.89
C TYR A 276 -3.95 1.56 17.11
N ILE A 277 -3.96 2.53 18.05
CA ILE A 277 -4.92 2.57 19.15
C ILE A 277 -5.66 3.91 19.09
N THR A 278 -6.98 3.86 19.16
CA THR A 278 -7.82 5.06 19.23
C THR A 278 -7.86 5.55 20.67
N ARG A 279 -7.63 6.86 20.86
CA ARG A 279 -7.73 7.53 22.16
C ARG A 279 -8.27 8.95 22.01
N GLU A 280 -8.75 9.48 23.10
CA GLU A 280 -9.12 10.89 23.20
C GLU A 280 -7.96 11.68 23.78
N GLU A 281 -7.67 12.81 23.17
CA GLU A 281 -6.62 13.75 23.60
C GLU A 281 -7.19 15.14 23.74
N GLU A 282 -6.78 15.83 24.81
CA GLU A 282 -7.09 17.24 25.00
C GLU A 282 -6.03 18.12 24.33
N ILE A 283 -6.46 18.93 23.37
CA ILE A 283 -5.60 19.86 22.64
C ILE A 283 -5.91 21.28 23.07
N VAL A 284 -4.87 22.06 23.36
CA VAL A 284 -5.00 23.49 23.70
C VAL A 284 -5.24 24.28 22.42
N CYS A 285 -6.42 24.84 22.28
CA CYS A 285 -6.84 25.61 21.11
C CYS A 285 -6.59 27.12 21.25
N ASP A 286 -6.55 27.62 22.50
CA ASP A 286 -6.21 29.01 22.82
C ASP A 286 -5.59 29.10 24.22
N ALA A 287 -4.82 30.17 24.50
CA ALA A 287 -4.20 30.40 25.77
C ALA A 287 -3.91 31.88 26.02
N TYR A 288 -3.95 32.31 27.27
CA TYR A 288 -3.52 33.65 27.70
C TYR A 288 -3.02 33.64 29.13
N SER A 289 -2.21 34.63 29.48
CA SER A 289 -1.77 34.82 30.88
C SER A 289 -2.70 35.79 31.61
N THR A 290 -2.96 35.53 32.89
CA THR A 290 -3.74 36.41 33.77
C THR A 290 -2.88 37.50 34.42
N GLU A 291 -1.53 37.34 34.43
CA GLU A 291 -0.61 38.24 35.13
C GLU A 291 0.18 39.16 34.18
N PHE A 292 0.50 38.68 33.01
CA PHE A 292 1.37 39.37 32.04
C PHE A 292 0.72 39.45 30.67
N SER A 293 1.10 40.44 29.89
CA SER A 293 0.77 40.46 28.47
C SER A 293 1.31 39.20 27.81
N SER A 294 0.48 38.52 27.03
CA SER A 294 0.84 37.26 26.38
C SER A 294 0.38 37.21 24.91
N LEU A 295 1.14 36.49 24.10
CA LEU A 295 0.82 36.27 22.71
C LEU A 295 0.96 34.76 22.38
N PRO A 296 -0.16 34.05 22.14
CA PRO A 296 -0.12 32.68 21.70
C PRO A 296 0.35 32.58 20.25
N GLU A 297 1.23 31.61 19.96
CA GLU A 297 1.60 31.18 18.63
C GLU A 297 0.82 29.92 18.28
N PHE A 298 0.21 29.91 17.09
CA PHE A 298 -0.63 28.80 16.65
C PHE A 298 0.07 27.95 15.58
N GLU A 299 -0.24 26.67 15.55
CA GLU A 299 0.08 25.77 14.46
C GLU A 299 -1.13 24.91 14.08
N GLN A 300 -1.16 24.41 12.87
CA GLN A 300 -2.18 23.49 12.42
C GLN A 300 -1.65 22.05 12.47
N LEU A 301 -2.21 21.25 13.37
CA LEU A 301 -1.91 19.82 13.44
C LEU A 301 -2.87 19.03 12.56
N LYS A 302 -2.31 18.09 11.81
CA LYS A 302 -3.06 17.02 11.14
C LYS A 302 -3.11 15.82 12.07
N ILE A 303 -4.32 15.41 12.42
CA ILE A 303 -4.59 14.32 13.34
C ILE A 303 -5.32 13.23 12.57
N THR A 304 -4.81 12.02 12.61
CA THR A 304 -5.54 10.84 12.16
C THR A 304 -6.55 10.49 13.26
N GLY A 305 -7.84 10.58 12.94
CA GLY A 305 -8.90 10.33 13.92
C GLY A 305 -9.25 8.85 14.02
N GLU A 306 -9.77 8.29 12.96
CA GLU A 306 -10.17 6.88 12.88
C GLU A 306 -9.31 6.13 11.86
N VAL A 307 -9.06 4.85 12.10
CA VAL A 307 -8.37 3.96 11.19
C VAL A 307 -9.21 2.71 11.01
N VAL A 308 -9.57 2.39 9.77
CA VAL A 308 -10.34 1.19 9.43
C VAL A 308 -9.59 0.40 8.37
N PRO A 309 -9.09 -0.80 8.71
CA PRO A 309 -8.51 -1.69 7.72
C PRO A 309 -9.55 -2.12 6.68
N ILE A 310 -9.17 -2.16 5.42
CA ILE A 310 -10.04 -2.60 4.32
C ILE A 310 -9.46 -3.82 3.62
N ASN A 311 -10.34 -4.72 3.22
CA ASN A 311 -10.04 -5.93 2.47
C ASN A 311 -11.25 -6.25 1.57
N GLU A 312 -11.47 -5.38 0.57
CA GLU A 312 -12.69 -5.34 -0.20
C GLU A 312 -12.59 -6.16 -1.49
N PRO A 313 -13.58 -7.00 -1.81
CA PRO A 313 -13.69 -7.64 -3.12
C PRO A 313 -14.29 -6.66 -4.13
N HIS A 314 -13.75 -6.64 -5.34
CA HIS A 314 -14.31 -5.92 -6.47
C HIS A 314 -14.42 -6.83 -7.67
N MET A 315 -15.58 -6.86 -8.32
CA MET A 315 -15.84 -7.69 -9.50
C MET A 315 -15.91 -6.84 -10.76
N GLU A 316 -14.92 -6.99 -11.63
CA GLU A 316 -14.92 -6.37 -12.94
C GLU A 316 -15.36 -7.36 -14.03
N LYS A 317 -16.19 -6.91 -14.94
CA LYS A 317 -16.70 -7.70 -16.07
C LYS A 317 -16.34 -6.99 -17.37
N MET A 318 -15.73 -7.72 -18.27
CA MET A 318 -15.38 -7.19 -19.58
C MET A 318 -15.70 -8.17 -20.70
N SER A 319 -15.93 -7.63 -21.87
CA SER A 319 -16.08 -8.38 -23.10
C SER A 319 -14.96 -8.01 -24.06
N VAL A 320 -14.19 -8.99 -24.47
CA VAL A 320 -13.05 -8.81 -25.37
C VAL A 320 -13.41 -9.37 -26.72
N LYS A 321 -13.56 -8.48 -27.70
CA LYS A 321 -13.69 -8.89 -29.12
C LYS A 321 -12.31 -9.10 -29.71
N ILE A 322 -12.16 -10.15 -30.49
CA ILE A 322 -10.92 -10.54 -31.12
C ILE A 322 -10.97 -10.13 -32.58
N ASP A 323 -9.99 -9.30 -32.98
CA ASP A 323 -9.95 -8.73 -34.33
C ASP A 323 -9.38 -9.70 -35.37
N ASP A 324 -8.55 -10.67 -34.94
CA ASP A 324 -7.75 -11.57 -35.78
C ASP A 324 -8.38 -12.97 -35.98
N GLY A 325 -9.69 -13.09 -35.98
CA GLY A 325 -10.37 -14.35 -36.32
C GLY A 325 -10.92 -15.12 -35.11
N LYS A 326 -11.35 -16.38 -35.37
CA LYS A 326 -11.96 -17.24 -34.35
C LYS A 326 -10.92 -17.78 -33.36
N ILE A 327 -11.32 -17.96 -32.10
CA ILE A 327 -10.52 -18.65 -31.08
C ILE A 327 -11.01 -20.10 -30.97
N SER A 328 -10.09 -21.04 -31.17
CA SER A 328 -10.37 -22.47 -30.97
C SER A 328 -10.24 -22.88 -29.51
N ARG A 329 -9.20 -22.35 -28.80
CA ARG A 329 -8.95 -22.70 -27.41
C ARG A 329 -8.21 -21.59 -26.66
N ILE A 330 -8.59 -21.34 -25.41
CA ILE A 330 -7.85 -20.44 -24.50
C ILE A 330 -6.87 -21.29 -23.71
N LEU A 331 -5.59 -20.95 -23.80
CA LEU A 331 -4.50 -21.61 -23.07
C LEU A 331 -4.34 -21.01 -21.69
N ASP A 332 -4.34 -19.65 -21.56
CA ASP A 332 -4.24 -18.95 -20.30
C ASP A 332 -4.89 -17.58 -20.33
N ILE A 333 -5.43 -17.15 -19.19
CA ILE A 333 -5.87 -15.76 -18.95
C ILE A 333 -5.32 -15.31 -17.60
N PHE A 334 -4.68 -14.16 -17.58
CA PHE A 334 -4.08 -13.62 -16.37
C PHE A 334 -4.03 -12.08 -16.40
N THR A 335 -3.83 -11.47 -15.24
CA THR A 335 -3.55 -10.03 -15.13
C THR A 335 -2.05 -9.80 -15.02
N GLU A 336 -1.53 -8.80 -15.71
CA GLU A 336 -0.12 -8.43 -15.64
C GLU A 336 0.13 -7.25 -14.71
N GLN A 337 -0.66 -6.18 -14.86
CA GLN A 337 -0.58 -4.99 -14.03
C GLN A 337 -1.96 -4.60 -13.54
N ILE A 338 -2.03 -4.27 -12.26
CA ILE A 338 -3.19 -3.67 -11.64
C ILE A 338 -2.72 -2.40 -10.94
N THR A 339 -3.29 -1.26 -11.32
CA THR A 339 -3.04 -0.01 -10.64
C THR A 339 -4.21 0.31 -9.74
N ALA A 340 -3.97 1.02 -8.63
CA ALA A 340 -5.00 1.50 -7.73
C ALA A 340 -4.58 2.85 -7.15
N GLU A 341 -5.46 3.84 -7.27
CA GLU A 341 -5.32 5.15 -6.68
C GLU A 341 -6.59 5.47 -5.91
N ALA A 342 -6.43 6.04 -4.71
CA ALA A 342 -7.56 6.43 -3.89
C ALA A 342 -7.78 7.93 -3.97
N SER A 343 -9.04 8.31 -4.06
CA SER A 343 -9.54 9.69 -3.98
C SER A 343 -10.77 9.74 -3.08
N HIS A 344 -11.23 10.92 -2.76
CA HIS A 344 -12.45 11.13 -1.97
C HIS A 344 -13.38 12.08 -2.74
N ASP A 345 -14.65 11.70 -2.84
CA ASP A 345 -15.72 12.53 -3.41
C ASP A 345 -17.02 12.41 -2.59
N ASP A 346 -18.12 12.96 -3.09
CA ASP A 346 -19.43 12.95 -2.40
C ASP A 346 -20.01 11.53 -2.19
N ARG A 347 -19.50 10.53 -2.87
CA ARG A 347 -19.89 9.11 -2.76
C ARG A 347 -19.12 8.39 -1.64
N GLY A 348 -18.00 8.96 -1.18
CA GLY A 348 -17.09 8.37 -0.21
C GLY A 348 -15.67 8.22 -0.74
N ILE A 349 -14.95 7.21 -0.28
CA ILE A 349 -13.62 6.87 -0.79
C ILE A 349 -13.77 6.11 -2.11
N VAL A 350 -13.18 6.65 -3.16
CA VAL A 350 -13.18 6.07 -4.51
C VAL A 350 -11.80 5.50 -4.80
N ILE A 351 -11.72 4.21 -5.07
CA ILE A 351 -10.51 3.51 -5.46
C ILE A 351 -10.64 3.16 -6.93
N GLY A 352 -9.91 3.89 -7.77
CA GLY A 352 -9.92 3.72 -9.22
C GLY A 352 -8.58 3.25 -9.75
N GLY A 353 -8.60 2.57 -10.89
CA GLY A 353 -7.38 2.10 -11.52
C GLY A 353 -7.60 1.37 -12.83
N LYS A 354 -6.55 0.68 -13.27
CA LYS A 354 -6.54 -0.10 -14.51
C LYS A 354 -6.15 -1.54 -14.24
N ILE A 355 -6.81 -2.44 -14.96
CA ILE A 355 -6.49 -3.86 -15.01
C ILE A 355 -5.99 -4.15 -16.43
N ASN A 356 -4.75 -4.67 -16.55
CA ASN A 356 -4.26 -5.18 -17.82
C ASN A 356 -4.44 -6.69 -17.87
N ILE A 357 -5.31 -7.18 -18.76
CA ILE A 357 -5.61 -8.60 -18.94
C ILE A 357 -4.89 -9.12 -20.18
N CYS A 358 -4.20 -10.22 -19.99
CA CYS A 358 -3.46 -10.96 -21.00
C CYS A 358 -4.15 -12.29 -21.27
N ILE A 359 -4.30 -12.62 -22.54
CA ILE A 359 -4.96 -13.84 -23.01
C ILE A 359 -3.97 -14.54 -23.97
N LEU A 360 -3.58 -15.77 -23.63
CA LEU A 360 -2.89 -16.67 -24.54
C LEU A 360 -3.90 -17.69 -25.06
N ALA A 361 -4.04 -17.76 -26.37
CA ALA A 361 -5.04 -18.61 -27.00
C ALA A 361 -4.52 -19.26 -28.30
N LEU A 362 -5.24 -20.24 -28.82
CA LEU A 362 -5.09 -20.77 -30.16
C LEU A 362 -6.18 -20.18 -31.06
N ASN A 363 -5.79 -19.71 -32.23
CA ASN A 363 -6.77 -19.25 -33.22
C ASN A 363 -7.41 -20.43 -33.97
N GLY A 364 -8.29 -20.16 -34.94
CA GLY A 364 -8.97 -21.18 -35.72
C GLY A 364 -8.08 -22.10 -36.59
N GLU A 365 -6.79 -21.74 -36.73
CA GLU A 365 -5.75 -22.53 -37.41
C GLU A 365 -4.83 -23.23 -36.41
N ASP A 366 -5.21 -23.28 -35.10
CA ASP A 366 -4.41 -23.81 -33.99
C ASP A 366 -3.07 -23.10 -33.78
N MET A 367 -2.93 -21.85 -34.27
CA MET A 367 -1.73 -21.05 -34.07
C MET A 367 -1.84 -20.23 -32.77
N PRO A 368 -0.77 -20.19 -31.95
CA PRO A 368 -0.76 -19.40 -30.75
C PRO A 368 -0.86 -17.89 -31.04
N VAL A 369 -1.77 -17.23 -30.34
CA VAL A 369 -1.98 -15.78 -30.38
C VAL A 369 -1.97 -15.21 -28.96
N PHE A 370 -1.52 -13.97 -28.84
CA PHE A 370 -1.48 -13.26 -27.57
C PHE A 370 -2.25 -11.94 -27.70
N ILE A 371 -3.17 -11.72 -26.78
CA ILE A 371 -4.09 -10.58 -26.79
C ILE A 371 -3.97 -9.85 -25.47
N GLU A 372 -3.82 -8.54 -25.52
CA GLU A 372 -3.83 -7.67 -24.34
C GLU A 372 -5.01 -6.72 -24.39
N ARG A 373 -5.68 -6.55 -23.27
CA ARG A 373 -6.75 -5.54 -23.08
C ARG A 373 -6.64 -4.91 -21.73
N SER A 374 -6.80 -3.59 -21.70
CA SER A 374 -6.85 -2.80 -20.47
C SER A 374 -8.30 -2.37 -20.21
N ALA A 375 -8.73 -2.50 -18.97
CA ALA A 375 -10.00 -1.98 -18.49
C ALA A 375 -9.78 -1.08 -17.28
N ASP A 376 -10.57 0.00 -17.22
CA ASP A 376 -10.64 0.84 -16.02
C ASP A 376 -11.64 0.21 -15.04
N TYR A 377 -11.37 0.33 -13.74
CA TYR A 377 -12.30 -0.08 -12.70
C TYR A 377 -12.43 1.01 -11.64
N GLU A 378 -13.58 1.02 -10.96
CA GLU A 378 -13.86 1.93 -9.85
C GLU A 378 -14.57 1.16 -8.74
N HIS A 379 -14.00 1.19 -7.54
CA HIS A 379 -14.58 0.63 -6.34
C HIS A 379 -14.87 1.74 -5.33
N ILE A 380 -16.08 1.79 -4.80
CA ILE A 380 -16.53 2.84 -3.89
C ILE A 380 -16.73 2.23 -2.50
N ILE A 381 -16.08 2.83 -1.50
CA ILE A 381 -16.36 2.59 -0.09
C ILE A 381 -17.30 3.72 0.34
N PRO A 382 -18.62 3.43 0.51
CA PRO A 382 -19.61 4.47 0.66
C PRO A 382 -19.54 5.13 2.04
N GLN A 383 -19.79 6.43 2.06
CA GLN A 383 -20.12 7.28 3.22
C GLN A 383 -19.39 6.87 4.52
N THR A 384 -18.10 7.14 4.57
CA THR A 384 -17.32 7.01 5.80
C THR A 384 -16.94 8.41 6.28
N ASP A 385 -16.72 8.57 7.59
CA ASP A 385 -16.09 9.78 8.13
C ASP A 385 -14.61 9.86 7.75
N CYS A 386 -14.11 8.80 7.08
CA CYS A 386 -12.77 8.73 6.52
C CYS A 386 -12.68 9.53 5.21
N THR A 387 -11.65 10.34 5.10
CA THR A 387 -11.39 11.22 3.95
C THR A 387 -10.14 10.83 3.17
N CYS A 388 -9.35 9.93 3.69
CA CYS A 388 -8.09 9.46 3.10
C CYS A 388 -8.02 7.95 3.08
N ALA A 389 -7.30 7.40 2.11
CA ALA A 389 -7.00 5.98 2.06
C ALA A 389 -5.53 5.72 1.71
N LYS A 390 -5.01 4.61 2.24
CA LYS A 390 -3.70 4.06 1.90
C LYS A 390 -3.90 2.66 1.35
N ILE A 391 -3.68 2.49 0.05
CA ILE A 391 -3.77 1.19 -0.59
C ILE A 391 -2.44 0.47 -0.46
N PHE A 392 -2.45 -0.69 0.20
CA PHE A 392 -1.28 -1.54 0.34
C PHE A 392 -1.05 -2.35 -0.92
N GLY A 393 -2.13 -2.90 -1.52
CA GLY A 393 -2.08 -3.62 -2.77
C GLY A 393 -3.46 -3.96 -3.31
N THR A 394 -3.51 -4.13 -4.63
CA THR A 394 -4.65 -4.69 -5.34
C THR A 394 -4.16 -5.90 -6.11
N ARG A 395 -4.84 -7.02 -5.96
CA ARG A 395 -4.45 -8.29 -6.56
C ARG A 395 -5.66 -9.02 -7.14
N THR A 396 -5.41 -9.87 -8.11
CA THR A 396 -6.44 -10.75 -8.66
C THR A 396 -6.68 -11.91 -7.72
N ALA A 397 -7.90 -12.04 -7.24
CA ALA A 397 -8.35 -13.19 -6.45
C ALA A 397 -8.74 -14.34 -7.38
N SER A 398 -9.53 -14.07 -8.41
CA SER A 398 -9.95 -15.06 -9.39
C SER A 398 -10.18 -14.44 -10.78
N ILE A 399 -9.99 -15.26 -11.83
CA ILE A 399 -10.39 -14.92 -13.20
C ILE A 399 -11.16 -16.09 -13.74
N SER A 400 -12.35 -15.82 -14.27
CA SER A 400 -13.16 -16.77 -15.01
C SER A 400 -13.55 -16.20 -16.36
N TYR A 401 -13.75 -17.07 -17.34
CA TYR A 401 -14.09 -16.67 -18.69
C TYR A 401 -15.04 -17.65 -19.36
N ARG A 402 -15.73 -17.16 -20.39
CA ARG A 402 -16.46 -18.01 -21.34
C ARG A 402 -16.31 -17.45 -22.76
N LEU A 403 -16.29 -18.32 -23.73
CA LEU A 403 -16.46 -17.94 -25.13
C LEU A 403 -17.97 -17.74 -25.36
N ALA A 404 -18.37 -16.50 -25.62
CA ALA A 404 -19.78 -16.16 -25.89
C ALA A 404 -20.15 -16.40 -27.36
N GLU A 405 -19.23 -16.01 -28.24
CA GLU A 405 -19.24 -16.24 -29.69
C GLU A 405 -17.81 -16.65 -30.09
N ASP A 406 -17.62 -17.09 -31.33
CA ASP A 406 -16.30 -17.54 -31.79
C ASP A 406 -15.21 -16.47 -31.72
N ASP A 407 -15.59 -15.19 -31.64
CA ASP A 407 -14.71 -14.04 -31.59
C ASP A 407 -14.88 -13.16 -30.33
N VAL A 408 -15.70 -13.58 -29.35
CA VAL A 408 -15.96 -12.81 -28.13
C VAL A 408 -15.68 -13.63 -26.88
N ILE A 409 -14.78 -13.12 -26.05
CA ILE A 409 -14.47 -13.67 -24.73
C ILE A 409 -15.07 -12.77 -23.66
N GLU A 410 -15.99 -13.32 -22.87
CA GLU A 410 -16.48 -12.67 -21.66
C GLU A 410 -15.60 -13.06 -20.48
N ILE A 411 -15.07 -12.08 -19.77
CA ILE A 411 -14.13 -12.25 -18.66
C ILE A 411 -14.76 -11.65 -17.40
N ARG A 412 -14.65 -12.38 -16.30
CA ARG A 412 -14.94 -11.88 -14.95
C ARG A 412 -13.66 -11.95 -14.14
N CYS A 413 -13.22 -10.78 -13.68
CA CYS A 413 -12.04 -10.63 -12.87
C CYS A 413 -12.42 -10.15 -11.47
N GLU A 414 -12.18 -10.97 -10.48
CA GLU A 414 -12.34 -10.59 -9.08
C GLU A 414 -11.03 -10.05 -8.55
N LEU A 415 -11.05 -8.81 -8.11
CA LEU A 415 -9.95 -8.15 -7.44
C LEU A 415 -10.15 -8.17 -5.93
N LYS A 416 -9.06 -8.18 -5.21
CA LYS A 416 -9.02 -7.95 -3.77
C LYS A 416 -8.22 -6.71 -3.49
N ILE A 417 -8.87 -5.72 -2.88
CA ILE A 417 -8.29 -4.41 -2.55
C ILE A 417 -7.98 -4.41 -1.06
N CYS A 418 -6.70 -4.29 -0.71
CA CYS A 418 -6.23 -4.28 0.67
C CYS A 418 -5.62 -2.92 1.00
N GLY A 419 -5.95 -2.40 2.19
CA GLY A 419 -5.47 -1.08 2.61
C GLY A 419 -6.03 -0.67 3.96
N ALA A 420 -6.04 0.62 4.20
CA ALA A 420 -6.72 1.24 5.33
C ALA A 420 -7.30 2.59 4.91
N VAL A 421 -8.46 2.94 5.45
CA VAL A 421 -9.04 4.26 5.33
C VAL A 421 -8.90 5.01 6.64
N PHE A 422 -8.77 6.34 6.55
CA PHE A 422 -8.46 7.20 7.68
C PHE A 422 -9.37 8.43 7.68
N SER A 423 -9.84 8.83 8.87
CA SER A 423 -10.33 10.19 9.05
C SER A 423 -9.14 11.13 9.34
N GLU A 424 -9.06 12.25 8.62
CA GLU A 424 -8.04 13.28 8.84
C GLU A 424 -8.72 14.55 9.36
N ASN A 425 -8.37 14.93 10.58
CA ASN A 425 -8.82 16.16 11.22
C ASN A 425 -7.69 17.19 11.23
N ARG A 426 -8.00 18.44 10.88
CA ARG A 426 -7.08 19.57 11.03
C ARG A 426 -7.53 20.40 12.20
N VAL A 427 -6.66 20.51 13.19
CA VAL A 427 -6.95 21.24 14.42
C VAL A 427 -5.91 22.34 14.61
N ASN A 428 -6.39 23.58 14.83
CA ASN A 428 -5.50 24.65 15.24
C ASN A 428 -5.19 24.47 16.72
N THR A 429 -3.92 24.44 17.06
CA THR A 429 -3.44 24.30 18.44
C THR A 429 -2.44 25.37 18.77
N VAL A 430 -2.31 25.67 20.05
CA VAL A 430 -1.25 26.53 20.55
C VAL A 430 0.08 25.77 20.52
N LYS A 431 1.06 26.32 19.82
CA LYS A 431 2.42 25.81 19.76
C LYS A 431 3.25 26.31 20.93
N ASN A 432 3.11 27.59 21.24
CA ASN A 432 3.82 28.26 22.31
C ASN A 432 3.03 29.49 22.78
N VAL A 433 3.26 29.95 24.00
CA VAL A 433 2.74 31.23 24.53
C VAL A 433 3.92 32.09 24.94
N ASN A 434 4.11 33.19 24.23
CA ASN A 434 5.11 34.19 24.62
C ASN A 434 4.53 35.06 25.71
N VAL A 435 4.98 34.88 26.96
CA VAL A 435 4.62 35.70 28.11
C VAL A 435 5.67 36.77 28.29
N PHE A 436 5.23 38.06 28.28
CA PHE A 436 6.10 39.20 28.42
C PHE A 436 6.16 39.65 29.89
N GLU A 437 7.07 39.09 30.67
CA GLU A 437 7.26 39.40 32.10
C GLU A 437 7.62 40.88 32.38
N ASP A 438 8.15 41.59 31.37
CA ASP A 438 8.41 43.04 31.40
C ASP A 438 7.11 43.90 31.22
N LYS A 439 5.99 43.27 30.94
CA LYS A 439 4.70 43.92 30.71
C LYS A 439 3.60 43.32 31.60
N PRO A 440 3.68 43.57 32.92
CA PRO A 440 2.63 43.11 33.83
C PRO A 440 1.31 43.80 33.49
N ILE A 441 0.21 43.07 33.65
CA ILE A 441 -1.13 43.60 33.51
C ILE A 441 -1.38 44.55 34.68
N PRO A 442 -1.64 45.85 34.46
CA PRO A 442 -1.80 46.78 35.54
C PRO A 442 -3.01 46.42 36.40
N PRO A 443 -2.87 46.43 37.75
CA PRO A 443 -4.00 46.17 38.63
C PRO A 443 -5.04 47.27 38.45
N GLU A 444 -6.27 46.90 38.16
CA GLU A 444 -7.39 47.85 38.14
C GLU A 444 -7.87 48.15 39.57
N ASN A 445 -8.23 49.42 39.83
CA ASN A 445 -8.67 49.88 41.14
C ASN A 445 -10.06 49.41 41.55
N CYS A 446 -10.66 48.40 40.88
CA CYS A 446 -11.96 47.83 41.18
C CYS A 446 -11.85 46.31 41.33
N ALA A 447 -12.50 45.79 42.37
CA ALA A 447 -12.54 44.37 42.65
C ALA A 447 -13.47 43.60 41.70
N LEU A 448 -14.40 44.29 41.04
CA LEU A 448 -15.41 43.68 40.20
C LEU A 448 -15.81 44.63 39.05
N THR A 449 -15.96 44.07 37.85
CA THR A 449 -16.44 44.79 36.68
C THR A 449 -17.78 44.23 36.23
N LEU A 450 -18.74 45.10 35.83
CA LEU A 450 -19.99 44.69 35.23
C LEU A 450 -19.84 44.72 33.69
N TYR A 451 -20.08 43.57 33.05
CA TYR A 451 -20.05 43.42 31.62
C TYR A 451 -21.42 42.99 31.09
N PHE A 452 -21.92 43.68 30.08
CA PHE A 452 -23.16 43.33 29.39
C PHE A 452 -22.83 42.48 28.20
N ALA A 453 -23.04 41.17 28.33
CA ALA A 453 -22.74 40.21 27.29
C ALA A 453 -23.98 39.95 26.44
N ASP A 454 -23.76 39.84 25.13
CA ASP A 454 -24.81 39.51 24.17
C ASP A 454 -24.99 37.97 24.03
N LYS A 455 -26.14 37.58 23.47
CA LYS A 455 -26.40 36.19 23.12
C LYS A 455 -25.35 35.66 22.13
N GLY A 456 -24.78 34.51 22.43
CA GLY A 456 -23.78 33.80 21.58
C GLY A 456 -22.33 34.16 21.90
N GLU A 457 -22.07 35.13 22.82
CA GLU A 457 -20.70 35.37 23.29
C GLU A 457 -20.19 34.19 24.11
N LYS A 458 -18.91 33.89 23.97
CA LYS A 458 -18.22 32.84 24.74
C LYS A 458 -17.61 33.43 25.99
N LEU A 459 -17.87 32.78 27.13
CA LEU A 459 -17.27 33.19 28.40
C LEU A 459 -15.75 33.14 28.40
N TRP A 460 -15.15 32.25 27.57
CA TRP A 460 -13.71 32.22 27.30
C TRP A 460 -13.18 33.55 26.75
N ASP A 461 -13.84 34.07 25.70
CA ASP A 461 -13.42 35.30 25.04
C ASP A 461 -13.56 36.52 25.97
N ILE A 462 -14.63 36.52 26.81
CA ILE A 462 -14.86 37.53 27.86
C ILE A 462 -13.76 37.44 28.93
N ALA A 463 -13.48 36.25 29.45
CA ALA A 463 -12.42 36.04 30.45
C ALA A 463 -11.06 36.48 29.94
N LYS A 464 -10.73 36.12 28.69
CA LYS A 464 -9.50 36.50 28.02
C LYS A 464 -9.36 38.00 27.83
N SER A 465 -10.43 38.70 27.41
CA SER A 465 -10.42 40.16 27.21
C SER A 465 -10.24 40.95 28.51
N HIS A 466 -10.60 40.35 29.61
CA HIS A 466 -10.47 40.95 30.95
C HIS A 466 -9.35 40.36 31.80
N ASN A 467 -8.52 39.45 31.22
CA ASN A 467 -7.39 38.76 31.87
C ASN A 467 -7.78 38.13 33.23
N THR A 468 -8.98 37.58 33.35
CA THR A 468 -9.46 36.86 34.53
C THR A 468 -9.51 35.37 34.28
N LYS A 469 -9.54 34.57 35.35
CA LYS A 469 -9.67 33.11 35.20
C LYS A 469 -11.08 32.73 34.79
N LEU A 470 -11.20 31.80 33.81
CA LEU A 470 -12.50 31.33 33.35
C LEU A 470 -13.33 30.71 34.49
N ASP A 471 -12.71 29.91 35.35
CA ASP A 471 -13.39 29.24 36.47
C ASP A 471 -13.97 30.23 37.48
N LEU A 472 -13.24 31.34 37.73
CA LEU A 472 -13.77 32.42 38.58
C LEU A 472 -14.96 33.12 37.92
N LEU A 473 -14.90 33.40 36.64
CA LEU A 473 -15.98 34.00 35.88
C LEU A 473 -17.23 33.12 35.88
N LEU A 474 -17.06 31.80 35.71
CA LEU A 474 -18.14 30.81 35.77
C LEU A 474 -18.79 30.75 37.15
N SER A 475 -17.98 30.65 38.20
CA SER A 475 -18.46 30.53 39.59
C SER A 475 -19.23 31.78 40.09
N GLU A 476 -18.72 32.99 39.82
CA GLU A 476 -19.35 34.26 40.22
C GLU A 476 -20.69 34.51 39.51
N ASN A 477 -20.83 33.98 38.27
CA ASN A 477 -22.04 34.18 37.48
C ASN A 477 -23.00 32.98 37.50
N SER A 478 -22.72 31.94 38.25
CA SER A 478 -23.47 30.67 38.26
C SER A 478 -23.78 30.19 36.81
N ALA A 479 -22.77 30.25 35.95
CA ALA A 479 -22.93 29.90 34.55
C ALA A 479 -22.50 28.44 34.35
N GLU A 480 -23.42 27.63 33.80
CA GLU A 480 -23.15 26.22 33.47
C GLU A 480 -22.63 26.03 32.04
N ASN A 481 -23.01 26.93 31.13
CA ASN A 481 -22.64 26.89 29.72
C ASN A 481 -21.52 27.88 29.39
N GLN A 482 -20.59 27.49 28.59
CA GLN A 482 -19.50 28.36 28.12
C GLN A 482 -19.95 29.37 27.03
N VAL A 483 -21.13 29.21 26.43
CA VAL A 483 -21.73 30.09 25.43
C VAL A 483 -23.07 30.61 25.99
N LEU A 484 -23.28 31.89 25.88
CA LEU A 484 -24.49 32.52 26.42
C LEU A 484 -25.72 32.31 25.52
N ASP A 485 -26.79 31.74 26.06
CA ASP A 485 -28.04 31.49 25.35
C ASP A 485 -28.90 32.74 25.18
N ALA A 486 -28.70 33.75 26.03
CA ALA A 486 -29.41 35.02 26.05
C ALA A 486 -28.47 36.14 26.53
N PRO A 487 -28.79 37.41 26.22
CA PRO A 487 -28.05 38.55 26.79
C PRO A 487 -28.09 38.50 28.31
N LYS A 488 -26.94 38.67 28.96
CA LYS A 488 -26.78 38.56 30.40
C LYS A 488 -25.78 39.57 30.91
N MET A 489 -26.10 40.19 32.07
CA MET A 489 -25.12 40.98 32.80
C MET A 489 -24.23 40.04 33.60
N LEU A 490 -22.93 40.12 33.39
CA LEU A 490 -21.89 39.30 34.01
C LEU A 490 -21.09 40.14 35.01
N LEU A 491 -20.78 39.49 36.15
CA LEU A 491 -19.82 39.99 37.11
C LEU A 491 -18.46 39.41 36.77
N ILE A 492 -17.50 40.29 36.43
CA ILE A 492 -16.14 39.88 36.08
C ILE A 492 -15.24 40.09 37.30
N PRO A 493 -14.84 39.01 38.00
CA PRO A 493 -13.92 39.12 39.11
C PRO A 493 -12.53 39.50 38.61
N ARG A 494 -11.83 40.29 39.41
CA ARG A 494 -10.44 40.65 39.18
C ARG A 494 -9.55 39.90 40.15
N ILE A 495 -8.39 39.43 39.64
CA ILE A 495 -7.38 38.69 40.43
C ILE A 495 -6.35 39.68 40.97
#